data_12ed04478465a85c91577ef570aca216
#
_entry.id   12ed04478465a85c91577ef570aca216
#
_cell.length_a   1.000
_cell.length_b   1.000
_cell.length_c   1.000
_cell.angle_alpha   90.00
_cell.angle_beta   90.00
_cell.angle_gamma   90.00
#
_symmetry.space_group_name_H-M   'P 1'
#
loop_
_entity.id
_entity.type
_entity.pdbx_description
1 polymer ?
#
loop_
_entity_poly.entity_id
_entity_poly.type
_entity_poly.pdbx_seq_one_letter_code
_entity_poly.pdbx_strand_id
1 'polypeptide(L)'
;MNLVVALTGATGVHVTRILIEKAPWPVTLVASEQGRAVYEQECGAFAALEARAAEVYADSDLKAPIASGSVPTRGMVILPCTVNTLGKIAHGIGDTLITRAAHCHLKEQRKLILCIRETPWSLINLQSAGNVAAAGGIIMPLSPPFYMMAGRDPASVTMEDLLNAYVDRVLSLLGQEPVENWGTVR
;
A
#
# COMPACT_ATOMS: atom_id res chain seq x y z
N MET A 1 15.62 1.52 -8.92
CA MET A 1 14.87 2.28 -7.89
C MET A 1 13.90 1.34 -7.21
N ASN A 2 13.99 1.23 -5.88
CA ASN A 2 13.13 0.34 -5.10
C ASN A 2 11.69 0.90 -5.01
N LEU A 3 10.72 -0.01 -4.93
CA LEU A 3 9.38 0.30 -4.50
C LEU A 3 9.33 0.27 -2.96
N VAL A 4 8.87 1.33 -2.32
CA VAL A 4 8.64 1.33 -0.88
C VAL A 4 7.27 0.73 -0.60
N VAL A 5 7.24 -0.37 0.15
CA VAL A 5 6.01 -1.02 0.61
C VAL A 5 5.94 -0.90 2.12
N ALA A 6 4.88 -0.30 2.61
CA ALA A 6 4.63 -0.18 4.03
C ALA A 6 3.33 -0.89 4.41
N LEU A 7 3.28 -1.49 5.61
CA LEU A 7 2.03 -2.04 6.15
C LEU A 7 1.78 -1.52 7.56
N THR A 8 0.52 -1.23 7.83
CA THR A 8 0.08 -0.71 9.12
C THR A 8 -1.01 -1.62 9.73
N GLY A 9 -1.42 -1.37 10.97
CA GLY A 9 -2.23 -2.28 11.77
C GLY A 9 -3.70 -2.44 11.35
N ALA A 10 -3.97 -2.61 10.06
CA ALA A 10 -5.29 -2.95 9.55
C ALA A 10 -5.30 -4.40 9.06
N THR A 11 -6.46 -5.08 9.13
CA THR A 11 -6.63 -6.46 8.64
C THR A 11 -6.58 -6.56 7.12
N GLY A 12 -6.41 -7.77 6.58
CA GLY A 12 -6.24 -8.02 5.15
C GLY A 12 -4.78 -7.91 4.70
N VAL A 13 -3.83 -8.11 5.61
CA VAL A 13 -2.39 -7.91 5.37
C VAL A 13 -1.79 -8.89 4.37
N HIS A 14 -2.42 -10.05 4.12
CA HIS A 14 -1.91 -11.00 3.12
C HIS A 14 -1.85 -10.42 1.69
N VAL A 15 -2.62 -9.36 1.39
CA VAL A 15 -2.51 -8.63 0.12
C VAL A 15 -1.13 -7.97 -0.05
N THR A 16 -0.44 -7.63 1.06
CA THR A 16 0.92 -7.10 1.02
C THR A 16 1.91 -8.15 0.48
N ARG A 17 1.75 -9.42 0.87
CA ARG A 17 2.54 -10.52 0.32
C ARG A 17 2.38 -10.62 -1.19
N ILE A 18 1.13 -10.59 -1.68
CA ILE A 18 0.84 -10.63 -3.12
C ILE A 18 1.50 -9.45 -3.84
N LEU A 19 1.46 -8.24 -3.27
CA LEU A 19 2.10 -7.06 -3.85
C LEU A 19 3.62 -7.26 -3.96
N ILE A 20 4.28 -7.74 -2.91
CA ILE A 20 5.74 -7.94 -2.90
C ILE A 20 6.14 -9.04 -3.91
N GLU A 21 5.38 -10.13 -3.99
CA GLU A 21 5.63 -11.23 -4.94
C GLU A 21 5.45 -10.82 -6.41
N LYS A 22 4.49 -9.93 -6.69
CA LYS A 22 4.19 -9.46 -8.06
C LYS A 22 4.98 -8.22 -8.47
N ALA A 23 5.59 -7.48 -7.54
CA ALA A 23 6.32 -6.27 -7.84
C ALA A 23 7.53 -6.57 -8.74
N PRO A 24 7.66 -5.92 -9.93
CA PRO A 24 8.80 -6.15 -10.81
C PRO A 24 10.06 -5.39 -10.38
N TRP A 25 9.98 -4.64 -9.27
CA TRP A 25 11.07 -3.85 -8.71
C TRP A 25 11.52 -4.41 -7.36
N PRO A 26 12.79 -4.22 -6.97
CA PRO A 26 13.21 -4.51 -5.61
C PRO A 26 12.34 -3.74 -4.60
N VAL A 27 11.97 -4.39 -3.52
CA VAL A 27 11.09 -3.83 -2.49
C VAL A 27 11.87 -3.43 -1.25
N THR A 28 11.65 -2.21 -0.78
CA THR A 28 12.01 -1.77 0.57
C THR A 28 10.77 -1.87 1.45
N LEU A 29 10.80 -2.77 2.44
CA LEU A 29 9.67 -3.06 3.33
C LEU A 29 9.80 -2.29 4.64
N VAL A 30 8.70 -1.68 5.08
CA VAL A 30 8.56 -1.09 6.42
C VAL A 30 7.23 -1.53 7.03
N ALA A 31 7.26 -2.04 8.25
CA ALA A 31 6.04 -2.41 8.98
C ALA A 31 5.96 -1.64 10.30
N SER A 32 4.79 -1.08 10.59
CA SER A 32 4.53 -0.63 11.97
C SER A 32 4.46 -1.83 12.91
N GLU A 33 4.67 -1.61 14.20
CA GLU A 33 4.54 -2.65 15.22
C GLU A 33 3.18 -3.37 15.13
N GLN A 34 2.09 -2.60 15.02
CA GLN A 34 0.74 -3.16 14.86
C GLN A 34 0.56 -3.86 13.51
N GLY A 35 1.20 -3.37 12.45
CA GLY A 35 1.18 -4.03 11.14
C GLY A 35 1.83 -5.40 11.17
N ARG A 36 2.99 -5.51 11.84
CA ARG A 36 3.67 -6.78 12.07
C ARG A 36 2.78 -7.75 12.87
N ALA A 37 2.20 -7.28 13.99
CA ALA A 37 1.36 -8.11 14.86
C ALA A 37 0.13 -8.64 14.10
N VAL A 38 -0.55 -7.81 13.30
CA VAL A 38 -1.69 -8.25 12.48
C VAL A 38 -1.23 -9.24 11.41
N TYR A 39 -0.07 -9.02 10.78
CA TYR A 39 0.45 -9.97 9.80
C TYR A 39 0.74 -11.34 10.42
N GLU A 40 1.33 -11.38 11.59
CA GLU A 40 1.62 -12.62 12.30
C GLU A 40 0.34 -13.38 12.69
N GLN A 41 -0.71 -12.65 13.04
CA GLN A 41 -2.02 -13.22 13.34
C GLN A 41 -2.71 -13.81 12.10
N GLU A 42 -2.66 -13.12 10.94
CA GLU A 42 -3.40 -13.52 9.74
C GLU A 42 -2.59 -14.46 8.82
N CYS A 43 -1.26 -14.31 8.77
CA CYS A 43 -0.41 -14.94 7.76
C CYS A 43 0.71 -15.81 8.33
N GLY A 44 0.95 -15.76 9.64
CA GLY A 44 2.07 -16.47 10.28
C GLY A 44 3.35 -15.63 10.32
N ALA A 45 4.52 -16.28 10.41
CA ALA A 45 5.78 -15.61 10.71
C ALA A 45 6.11 -14.45 9.78
N PHE A 46 6.25 -13.23 10.32
CA PHE A 46 6.58 -12.03 9.56
C PHE A 46 7.95 -12.13 8.85
N ALA A 47 8.89 -12.88 9.40
CA ALA A 47 10.18 -13.15 8.79
C ALA A 47 10.08 -13.74 7.38
N ALA A 48 9.01 -14.48 7.07
CA ALA A 48 8.76 -15.00 5.73
C ALA A 48 8.42 -13.88 4.71
N LEU A 49 7.82 -12.78 5.17
CA LEU A 49 7.59 -11.59 4.35
C LEU A 49 8.88 -10.78 4.19
N GLU A 50 9.65 -10.61 5.28
CA GLU A 50 10.93 -9.90 5.27
C GLU A 50 11.90 -10.53 4.29
N ALA A 51 11.96 -11.86 4.24
CA ALA A 51 12.83 -12.60 3.32
C ALA A 51 12.54 -12.37 1.82
N ARG A 52 11.38 -11.80 1.48
CA ARG A 52 11.01 -11.44 0.10
C ARG A 52 11.38 -10.01 -0.27
N ALA A 53 11.71 -9.17 0.70
CA ALA A 53 12.11 -7.79 0.47
C ALA A 53 13.62 -7.69 0.22
N ALA A 54 14.03 -6.74 -0.61
CA ALA A 54 15.43 -6.43 -0.84
C ALA A 54 16.06 -5.68 0.35
N GLU A 55 15.24 -4.89 1.04
CA GLU A 55 15.62 -4.13 2.23
C GLU A 55 14.46 -4.09 3.22
N VAL A 56 14.77 -4.11 4.50
CA VAL A 56 13.77 -4.02 5.58
C VAL A 56 14.23 -2.99 6.60
N TYR A 57 13.34 -2.08 6.97
CA TYR A 57 13.60 -1.07 7.99
C TYR A 57 12.51 -1.10 9.07
N ALA A 58 12.91 -0.82 10.31
CA ALA A 58 11.95 -0.59 11.40
C ALA A 58 11.24 0.75 11.21
N ASP A 59 9.94 0.84 11.56
CA ASP A 59 9.17 2.09 11.47
C ASP A 59 9.70 3.20 12.42
N SER A 60 10.51 2.83 13.40
CA SER A 60 11.22 3.77 14.29
C SER A 60 12.54 4.30 13.72
N ASP A 61 13.05 3.74 12.61
CA ASP A 61 14.35 4.13 12.05
C ASP A 61 14.23 5.35 11.12
N LEU A 62 14.17 6.53 11.71
CA LEU A 62 14.17 7.80 10.98
C LEU A 62 15.52 8.15 10.32
N LYS A 63 16.54 7.29 10.46
CA LYS A 63 17.84 7.44 9.76
C LYS A 63 17.88 6.62 8.46
N ALA A 64 16.90 5.75 8.22
CA ALA A 64 16.82 4.98 6.98
C ALA A 64 16.82 5.90 5.73
N PRO A 65 17.43 5.48 4.61
CA PRO A 65 17.55 6.31 3.40
C PRO A 65 16.24 6.89 2.91
N ILE A 66 15.14 6.14 3.00
CA ILE A 66 13.79 6.56 2.55
C ILE A 66 13.18 7.70 3.39
N ALA A 67 13.77 8.04 4.56
CA ALA A 67 13.37 9.21 5.34
C ALA A 67 13.78 10.53 4.67
N SER A 68 14.62 10.49 3.63
CA SER A 68 15.07 11.65 2.87
C SER A 68 14.45 11.70 1.48
N GLY A 69 13.91 12.86 1.10
CA GLY A 69 13.39 13.11 -0.25
C GLY A 69 14.46 13.06 -1.34
N SER A 70 15.76 13.24 -1.00
CA SER A 70 16.85 13.16 -1.97
C SER A 70 17.15 11.74 -2.47
N VAL A 71 16.65 10.71 -1.76
CA VAL A 71 16.80 9.31 -2.16
C VAL A 71 15.69 8.95 -3.15
N PRO A 72 16.03 8.60 -4.41
CA PRO A 72 15.02 8.28 -5.42
C PRO A 72 14.39 6.91 -5.17
N THR A 73 13.07 6.86 -5.26
CA THR A 73 12.26 5.62 -5.19
C THR A 73 11.33 5.52 -6.39
N ARG A 74 10.85 4.32 -6.70
CA ARG A 74 9.83 4.12 -7.73
C ARG A 74 8.49 4.73 -7.33
N GLY A 75 8.19 4.75 -6.06
CA GLY A 75 6.97 5.20 -5.42
C GLY A 75 6.81 4.52 -4.07
N MET A 76 5.72 4.82 -3.37
CA MET A 76 5.39 4.22 -2.09
C MET A 76 3.94 3.72 -2.10
N VAL A 77 3.74 2.52 -1.57
CA VAL A 77 2.42 1.93 -1.33
C VAL A 77 2.30 1.61 0.16
N ILE A 78 1.26 2.11 0.81
CA ILE A 78 0.91 1.74 2.18
C ILE A 78 -0.27 0.77 2.10
N LEU A 79 -0.04 -0.51 2.34
CA LEU A 79 -0.99 -1.59 2.12
C LEU A 79 -0.88 -2.67 3.20
N PRO A 80 -1.90 -2.86 4.03
CA PRO A 80 -3.04 -1.97 4.21
C PRO A 80 -2.66 -0.68 4.95
N CYS A 81 -3.43 0.38 4.73
CA CYS A 81 -3.27 1.66 5.40
C CYS A 81 -4.39 1.86 6.42
N THR A 82 -4.04 2.14 7.68
CA THR A 82 -5.01 2.51 8.73
C THR A 82 -5.44 3.96 8.59
N VAL A 83 -6.63 4.30 9.07
CA VAL A 83 -7.11 5.69 9.15
C VAL A 83 -6.24 6.56 10.10
N ASN A 84 -5.57 5.94 11.09
CA ASN A 84 -4.60 6.66 11.91
C ASN A 84 -3.40 7.14 11.07
N THR A 85 -2.85 6.26 10.24
CA THR A 85 -1.75 6.62 9.32
C THR A 85 -2.20 7.65 8.29
N LEU A 86 -3.40 7.47 7.71
CA LEU A 86 -4.02 8.47 6.82
C LEU A 86 -4.13 9.83 7.51
N GLY A 87 -4.65 9.88 8.75
CA GLY A 87 -4.81 11.10 9.53
C GLY A 87 -3.47 11.79 9.80
N LYS A 88 -2.43 11.04 10.18
CA LYS A 88 -1.08 11.58 10.39
C LYS A 88 -0.53 12.22 9.11
N ILE A 89 -0.59 11.51 7.99
CA ILE A 89 -0.12 12.02 6.70
C ILE A 89 -0.90 13.26 6.28
N ALA A 90 -2.23 13.26 6.44
CA ALA A 90 -3.10 14.39 6.08
C ALA A 90 -2.81 15.67 6.87
N HIS A 91 -2.20 15.55 8.06
CA HIS A 91 -1.90 16.69 8.95
C HIS A 91 -0.40 16.98 9.09
N GLY A 92 0.44 16.41 8.24
CA GLY A 92 1.88 16.71 8.24
C GLY A 92 2.67 16.04 9.37
N ILE A 93 2.12 15.03 10.05
CA ILE A 93 2.77 14.34 11.17
C ILE A 93 3.69 13.24 10.61
N GLY A 94 5.00 13.45 10.69
CA GLY A 94 6.04 12.54 10.21
C GLY A 94 6.87 11.95 11.35
N ASP A 95 6.23 11.35 12.33
CA ASP A 95 6.82 10.86 13.58
C ASP A 95 7.33 9.41 13.49
N THR A 96 7.02 8.71 12.39
CA THR A 96 7.53 7.37 12.08
C THR A 96 8.14 7.34 10.69
N LEU A 97 8.90 6.29 10.37
CA LEU A 97 9.50 6.15 9.05
C LEU A 97 8.43 6.06 7.94
N ILE A 98 7.33 5.36 8.17
CA ILE A 98 6.22 5.26 7.23
C ILE A 98 5.65 6.64 6.91
N THR A 99 5.31 7.42 7.94
CA THR A 99 4.72 8.75 7.75
C THR A 99 5.73 9.74 7.18
N ARG A 100 6.99 9.68 7.62
CA ARG A 100 8.08 10.50 7.09
C ARG A 100 8.33 10.21 5.61
N ALA A 101 8.44 8.94 5.23
CA ALA A 101 8.63 8.56 3.82
C ALA A 101 7.44 8.98 2.95
N ALA A 102 6.20 8.87 3.45
CA ALA A 102 5.01 9.36 2.75
C ALA A 102 5.10 10.87 2.47
N HIS A 103 5.51 11.67 3.45
CA HIS A 103 5.73 13.12 3.23
C HIS A 103 6.85 13.40 2.23
N CYS A 104 7.92 12.58 2.23
CA CYS A 104 8.95 12.71 1.21
C CYS A 104 8.39 12.45 -0.20
N HIS A 105 7.51 11.46 -0.36
CA HIS A 105 6.88 11.20 -1.66
C HIS A 105 5.96 12.35 -2.10
N LEU A 106 5.13 12.89 -1.20
CA LEU A 106 4.25 14.02 -1.52
C LEU A 106 5.05 15.26 -1.93
N LYS A 107 6.05 15.68 -1.12
CA LYS A 107 6.82 16.90 -1.43
C LYS A 107 7.69 16.78 -2.69
N GLU A 108 8.13 15.58 -3.05
CA GLU A 108 8.90 15.31 -4.27
C GLU A 108 8.00 14.93 -5.46
N GLN A 109 6.67 15.01 -5.29
CA GLN A 109 5.67 14.66 -6.31
C GLN A 109 5.84 13.23 -6.87
N ARG A 110 6.29 12.31 -6.03
CA ARG A 110 6.38 10.89 -6.36
C ARG A 110 5.09 10.17 -6.04
N LYS A 111 4.82 9.08 -6.72
CA LYS A 111 3.64 8.25 -6.48
C LYS A 111 3.58 7.80 -5.03
N LEU A 112 2.52 8.17 -4.33
CA LEU A 112 2.14 7.67 -3.01
C LEU A 112 0.72 7.11 -3.10
N ILE A 113 0.57 5.80 -2.84
CA ILE A 113 -0.73 5.11 -2.88
C ILE A 113 -1.06 4.65 -1.47
N LEU A 114 -2.19 5.11 -0.94
CA LEU A 114 -2.71 4.71 0.36
C LEU A 114 -3.88 3.74 0.14
N CYS A 115 -3.64 2.47 0.42
CA CYS A 115 -4.63 1.39 0.30
C CYS A 115 -5.40 1.26 1.62
N ILE A 116 -6.37 2.13 1.82
CA ILE A 116 -7.10 2.27 3.08
C ILE A 116 -8.01 1.07 3.31
N ARG A 117 -7.88 0.42 4.50
CA ARG A 117 -8.84 -0.57 4.96
C ARG A 117 -9.60 -0.02 6.16
N GLU A 118 -10.80 0.45 5.91
CA GLU A 118 -11.73 0.97 6.92
C GLU A 118 -13.16 0.90 6.39
N THR A 119 -14.13 0.61 7.30
CA THR A 119 -15.55 0.66 7.01
C THR A 119 -16.37 0.68 8.31
N PRO A 120 -17.39 1.55 8.46
CA PRO A 120 -17.69 2.70 7.60
C PRO A 120 -16.68 3.85 7.77
N TRP A 121 -16.66 4.81 6.85
CA TRP A 121 -15.82 6.00 6.95
C TRP A 121 -16.55 7.12 7.70
N SER A 122 -15.85 7.74 8.65
CA SER A 122 -16.28 8.97 9.30
C SER A 122 -16.01 10.19 8.42
N LEU A 123 -16.67 11.32 8.72
CA LEU A 123 -16.37 12.59 8.05
C LEU A 123 -14.89 12.98 8.19
N ILE A 124 -14.28 12.71 9.35
CA ILE A 124 -12.85 12.98 9.60
C ILE A 124 -11.97 12.17 8.62
N ASN A 125 -12.30 10.90 8.38
CA ASN A 125 -11.57 10.06 7.43
C ASN A 125 -11.68 10.59 6.00
N LEU A 126 -12.89 11.02 5.60
CA LEU A 126 -13.14 11.61 4.29
C LEU A 126 -12.37 12.92 4.09
N GLN A 127 -12.32 13.78 5.09
CA GLN A 127 -11.55 15.03 5.07
C GLN A 127 -10.04 14.74 4.97
N SER A 128 -9.54 13.79 5.78
CA SER A 128 -8.14 13.37 5.73
C SER A 128 -7.77 12.80 4.35
N ALA A 129 -8.62 11.98 3.76
CA ALA A 129 -8.42 11.45 2.41
C ALA A 129 -8.42 12.57 1.36
N GLY A 130 -9.32 13.55 1.49
CA GLY A 130 -9.37 14.73 0.64
C GLY A 130 -8.06 15.56 0.70
N ASN A 131 -7.53 15.79 1.90
CA ASN A 131 -6.27 16.52 2.10
C ASN A 131 -5.08 15.80 1.44
N VAL A 132 -4.98 14.49 1.62
CA VAL A 132 -3.90 13.70 0.98
C VAL A 132 -4.06 13.68 -0.54
N ALA A 133 -5.28 13.54 -1.05
CA ALA A 133 -5.54 13.58 -2.48
C ALA A 133 -5.21 14.95 -3.09
N ALA A 134 -5.57 16.05 -2.42
CA ALA A 134 -5.21 17.41 -2.84
C ALA A 134 -3.69 17.65 -2.87
N ALA A 135 -2.94 16.96 -1.99
CA ALA A 135 -1.47 16.99 -1.98
C ALA A 135 -0.83 16.06 -3.04
N GLY A 136 -1.62 15.36 -3.86
CA GLY A 136 -1.13 14.47 -4.93
C GLY A 136 -1.02 12.99 -4.55
N GLY A 137 -1.44 12.59 -3.34
CA GLY A 137 -1.53 11.20 -2.94
C GLY A 137 -2.72 10.49 -3.60
N ILE A 138 -2.60 9.21 -3.85
CA ILE A 138 -3.66 8.38 -4.43
C ILE A 138 -4.37 7.64 -3.28
N ILE A 139 -5.65 7.94 -3.11
CA ILE A 139 -6.51 7.24 -2.16
C ILE A 139 -7.15 6.05 -2.87
N MET A 140 -6.80 4.86 -2.43
CA MET A 140 -7.28 3.61 -3.02
C MET A 140 -7.81 2.68 -1.92
N PRO A 141 -9.08 2.80 -1.52
CA PRO A 141 -9.66 1.88 -0.55
C PRO A 141 -9.44 0.42 -0.95
N LEU A 142 -9.25 -0.47 0.03
CA LEU A 142 -9.07 -1.89 -0.25
C LEU A 142 -10.42 -2.49 -0.72
N SER A 143 -10.75 -2.17 -1.96
CA SER A 143 -11.96 -2.60 -2.67
C SER A 143 -11.52 -3.14 -4.04
N PRO A 144 -11.68 -4.45 -4.28
CA PRO A 144 -11.27 -5.07 -5.54
C PRO A 144 -11.98 -4.48 -6.76
N PRO A 145 -11.33 -4.41 -7.93
CA PRO A 145 -11.96 -3.97 -9.16
C PRO A 145 -12.88 -5.05 -9.71
N PHE A 146 -14.17 -4.99 -9.41
CA PHE A 146 -15.16 -6.02 -9.75
C PHE A 146 -15.36 -6.25 -11.26
N TYR A 147 -14.88 -5.36 -12.13
CA TYR A 147 -14.90 -5.60 -13.58
C TYR A 147 -14.11 -6.85 -14.00
N MET A 148 -13.17 -7.31 -13.18
CA MET A 148 -12.44 -8.56 -13.39
C MET A 148 -13.32 -9.80 -13.31
N MET A 149 -14.53 -9.65 -12.79
CA MET A 149 -15.55 -10.72 -12.74
C MET A 149 -16.39 -10.81 -14.03
N ALA A 150 -16.21 -9.87 -14.98
CA ALA A 150 -17.00 -9.86 -16.19
C ALA A 150 -16.83 -11.18 -16.98
N GLY A 151 -17.96 -11.84 -17.29
CA GLY A 151 -17.98 -13.12 -17.97
C GLY A 151 -17.58 -14.35 -17.13
N ARG A 152 -17.29 -14.19 -15.83
CA ARG A 152 -17.00 -15.29 -14.90
C ARG A 152 -18.25 -15.62 -14.06
N ASP A 153 -18.40 -16.90 -13.71
CA ASP A 153 -19.36 -17.29 -12.68
C ASP A 153 -18.90 -16.72 -11.31
N PRO A 154 -19.69 -15.86 -10.64
CA PRO A 154 -19.33 -15.32 -9.34
C PRO A 154 -18.99 -16.38 -8.29
N ALA A 155 -19.61 -17.56 -8.37
CA ALA A 155 -19.33 -18.67 -7.45
C ALA A 155 -17.92 -19.29 -7.64
N SER A 156 -17.28 -19.07 -8.78
CA SER A 156 -15.92 -19.55 -9.09
C SER A 156 -14.83 -18.55 -8.71
N VAL A 157 -15.18 -17.31 -8.39
CA VAL A 157 -14.21 -16.25 -8.06
C VAL A 157 -13.81 -16.36 -6.59
N THR A 158 -12.52 -16.53 -6.36
CA THR A 158 -11.96 -16.63 -5.00
C THR A 158 -11.59 -15.25 -4.45
N MET A 159 -11.41 -15.16 -3.14
CA MET A 159 -10.84 -13.95 -2.51
C MET A 159 -9.44 -13.65 -3.06
N GLU A 160 -8.65 -14.68 -3.35
CA GLU A 160 -7.31 -14.52 -3.90
C GLU A 160 -7.33 -13.90 -5.31
N ASP A 161 -8.30 -14.28 -6.15
CA ASP A 161 -8.48 -13.64 -7.46
C ASP A 161 -8.77 -12.15 -7.33
N LEU A 162 -9.66 -11.77 -6.40
CA LEU A 162 -9.99 -10.36 -6.17
C LEU A 162 -8.79 -9.57 -5.66
N LEU A 163 -8.00 -10.13 -4.75
CA LEU A 163 -6.81 -9.47 -4.22
C LEU A 163 -5.69 -9.37 -5.25
N ASN A 164 -5.52 -10.39 -6.10
CA ASN A 164 -4.59 -10.32 -7.23
C ASN A 164 -4.98 -9.19 -8.19
N ALA A 165 -6.25 -9.09 -8.56
CA ALA A 165 -6.75 -8.01 -9.41
C ALA A 165 -6.55 -6.62 -8.77
N TYR A 166 -6.74 -6.50 -7.45
CA TYR A 166 -6.47 -5.28 -6.71
C TYR A 166 -4.99 -4.90 -6.78
N VAL A 167 -4.10 -5.85 -6.56
CA VAL A 167 -2.64 -5.64 -6.64
C VAL A 167 -2.21 -5.25 -8.05
N ASP A 168 -2.77 -5.88 -9.09
CA ASP A 168 -2.49 -5.51 -10.49
C ASP A 168 -2.88 -4.05 -10.76
N ARG A 169 -3.99 -3.59 -10.17
CA ARG A 169 -4.38 -2.20 -10.28
C ARG A 169 -3.42 -1.27 -9.52
N VAL A 170 -2.94 -1.64 -8.34
CA VAL A 170 -1.89 -0.88 -7.61
C VAL A 170 -0.63 -0.77 -8.46
N LEU A 171 -0.15 -1.88 -9.01
CA LEU A 171 1.06 -1.92 -9.83
C LEU A 171 0.91 -1.10 -11.11
N SER A 172 -0.28 -1.09 -11.73
CA SER A 172 -0.55 -0.27 -12.91
C SER A 172 -0.46 1.23 -12.63
N LEU A 173 -0.87 1.68 -11.43
CA LEU A 173 -0.71 3.07 -11.01
C LEU A 173 0.75 3.46 -10.83
N LEU A 174 1.63 2.49 -10.59
CA LEU A 174 3.09 2.67 -10.53
C LEU A 174 3.78 2.59 -11.89
N GLY A 175 3.02 2.36 -12.96
CA GLY A 175 3.51 2.31 -14.34
C GLY A 175 3.92 0.92 -14.83
N GLN A 176 3.45 -0.15 -14.18
CA GLN A 176 3.45 -1.49 -14.77
C GLN A 176 2.27 -1.60 -15.73
N GLU A 177 2.48 -2.17 -16.92
CA GLU A 177 1.38 -2.44 -17.82
C GLU A 177 0.41 -3.47 -17.20
N PRO A 178 -0.90 -3.19 -17.17
CA PRO A 178 -1.86 -4.11 -16.59
C PRO A 178 -2.00 -5.36 -17.47
N VAL A 179 -2.03 -6.53 -16.85
CA VAL A 179 -2.28 -7.81 -17.52
C VAL A 179 -3.71 -7.84 -18.09
N GLU A 180 -4.67 -7.31 -17.34
CA GLU A 180 -6.07 -7.17 -17.72
C GLU A 180 -6.58 -5.77 -17.36
N ASN A 181 -7.46 -5.22 -18.20
CA ASN A 181 -8.13 -3.94 -17.99
C ASN A 181 -9.53 -3.96 -18.58
N TRP A 182 -10.34 -2.93 -18.33
CA TRP A 182 -11.71 -2.87 -18.83
C TRP A 182 -11.83 -3.06 -20.36
N GLY A 183 -10.82 -2.68 -21.11
CA GLY A 183 -10.79 -2.86 -22.56
C GLY A 183 -10.49 -4.29 -23.01
N THR A 184 -9.85 -5.10 -22.17
CA THR A 184 -9.44 -6.49 -22.49
C THR A 184 -10.40 -7.56 -21.95
N VAL A 185 -11.26 -7.20 -20.97
CA VAL A 185 -12.26 -8.12 -20.36
C VAL A 185 -13.66 -8.03 -20.95
N ARG A 186 -13.80 -7.49 -22.17
CA ARG A 186 -15.08 -7.39 -22.90
C ARG A 186 -15.35 -8.64 -23.70
#